data_edb50dcdca8a392bcc7c52705a5e4d45
#
_entry.id   edb50dcdca8a392bcc7c52705a5e4d45
#
_cell.length_a   1.000
_cell.length_b   1.000
_cell.length_c   1.000
_cell.angle_alpha   90.00
_cell.angle_beta   90.00
_cell.angle_gamma   90.00
#
_symmetry.space_group_name_H-M   'P 1'
#
loop_
_entity.id
_entity.type
_entity.pdbx_description
1 polymer ?
#
loop_
_entity_poly.entity_id
_entity_poly.type
_entity_poly.pdbx_seq_one_letter_code
_entity_poly.pdbx_strand_id
1 'polypeptide(L)'
;MKIALAQINTTVAAIPANVARIKEYVQRAAAMGAELVCFPELTLTGYPPKDMLALPDFVEANLKAIDELARWSTKPALLVGFVDRSSEQQGKGLANAVALLANGRMQAKYHKWLLPTYDVFDEGRYFDPGKALQPMLLGEQRLGVTICEDMWNDATFWEKHRLYRYDPVEDMVRQGSDLLINLSASPFCIGKRAVKEKMLSAVSKRHGRTLIYVNSVGGNDSLIFDGGSMVFSPEGERLAALKDFEEDLLIYDTAQTTPGEMRLQFNDDVAQAHAALCLGVRDYVRK
;
A
#
# COMPACT_ATOMS: atom_id res chain seq x y z
N MET A 1 -4.26 1.91 -19.22
CA MET A 1 -5.08 1.38 -18.08
C MET A 1 -5.33 2.48 -17.08
N LYS A 2 -6.58 2.64 -16.63
CA LYS A 2 -6.95 3.63 -15.60
C LYS A 2 -6.90 3.00 -14.22
N ILE A 3 -6.01 3.51 -13.37
CA ILE A 3 -5.75 3.00 -12.03
C ILE A 3 -6.21 4.03 -11.00
N ALA A 4 -7.05 3.59 -10.06
CA ALA A 4 -7.48 4.39 -8.93
C ALA A 4 -6.52 4.19 -7.74
N LEU A 5 -6.00 5.29 -7.21
CA LEU A 5 -5.30 5.34 -5.95
C LEU A 5 -6.33 5.67 -4.87
N ALA A 6 -6.67 4.70 -4.03
CA ALA A 6 -7.65 4.84 -2.96
C ALA A 6 -6.93 5.04 -1.61
N GLN A 7 -6.68 6.28 -1.26
CA GLN A 7 -6.10 6.68 0.02
C GLN A 7 -7.20 6.75 1.07
N ILE A 8 -7.32 5.71 1.90
CA ILE A 8 -8.43 5.58 2.85
C ILE A 8 -7.98 5.46 4.30
N ASN A 9 -8.87 5.87 5.19
CA ASN A 9 -8.71 5.81 6.64
C ASN A 9 -9.45 4.59 7.18
N THR A 10 -8.69 3.53 7.49
CA THR A 10 -9.24 2.30 8.06
C THR A 10 -9.18 2.31 9.59
N THR A 11 -10.00 1.49 10.22
CA THR A 11 -9.99 1.28 11.67
C THR A 11 -9.46 -0.12 11.97
N VAL A 12 -8.46 -0.22 12.86
CA VAL A 12 -7.92 -1.51 13.27
C VAL A 12 -9.02 -2.37 13.88
N ALA A 13 -9.05 -3.64 13.48
CA ALA A 13 -10.02 -4.66 13.88
C ALA A 13 -11.48 -4.43 13.42
N ALA A 14 -11.82 -3.32 12.79
CA ALA A 14 -13.17 -3.06 12.31
C ALA A 14 -13.40 -3.64 10.89
N ILE A 15 -13.13 -4.94 10.68
CA ILE A 15 -13.18 -5.60 9.37
C ILE A 15 -14.46 -5.31 8.58
N PRO A 16 -15.67 -5.42 9.14
CA PRO A 16 -16.90 -5.10 8.39
C PRO A 16 -16.98 -3.65 7.91
N ALA A 17 -16.53 -2.70 8.74
CA ALA A 17 -16.51 -1.28 8.37
C ALA A 17 -15.46 -1.00 7.29
N ASN A 18 -14.27 -1.61 7.38
CA ASN A 18 -13.23 -1.50 6.37
C ASN A 18 -13.69 -2.10 5.03
N VAL A 19 -14.38 -3.24 5.03
CA VAL A 19 -15.01 -3.83 3.83
C VAL A 19 -16.03 -2.87 3.19
N ALA A 20 -16.90 -2.28 4.01
CA ALA A 20 -17.88 -1.30 3.52
C ALA A 20 -17.18 -0.10 2.87
N ARG A 21 -16.09 0.38 3.48
CA ARG A 21 -15.27 1.48 2.97
C ARG A 21 -14.60 1.13 1.64
N ILE A 22 -14.01 -0.07 1.56
CA ILE A 22 -13.44 -0.59 0.31
C ILE A 22 -14.50 -0.57 -0.80
N LYS A 23 -15.69 -1.12 -0.54
CA LYS A 23 -16.78 -1.18 -1.52
C LYS A 23 -17.24 0.21 -1.97
N GLU A 24 -17.35 1.17 -1.05
CA GLU A 24 -17.67 2.57 -1.37
C GLU A 24 -16.65 3.16 -2.36
N TYR A 25 -15.36 3.02 -2.05
CA TYR A 25 -14.30 3.56 -2.92
C TYR A 25 -14.23 2.87 -4.28
N VAL A 26 -14.47 1.56 -4.33
CA VAL A 26 -14.58 0.81 -5.59
C VAL A 26 -15.71 1.32 -6.45
N GLN A 27 -16.89 1.57 -5.88
CA GLN A 27 -18.03 2.12 -6.63
C GLN A 27 -17.73 3.51 -7.18
N ARG A 28 -17.10 4.38 -6.38
CA ARG A 28 -16.66 5.71 -6.81
C ARG A 28 -15.63 5.62 -7.94
N ALA A 29 -14.61 4.77 -7.78
CA ALA A 29 -13.58 4.55 -8.79
C ALA A 29 -14.16 3.98 -10.10
N ALA A 30 -15.09 3.02 -10.01
CA ALA A 30 -15.80 2.47 -11.17
C ALA A 30 -16.59 3.55 -11.94
N ALA A 31 -17.29 4.44 -11.23
CA ALA A 31 -18.00 5.56 -11.84
C ALA A 31 -17.05 6.55 -12.56
N MET A 32 -15.78 6.62 -12.16
CA MET A 32 -14.72 7.40 -12.80
C MET A 32 -13.99 6.62 -13.92
N GLY A 33 -14.39 5.37 -14.18
CA GLY A 33 -13.85 4.54 -15.26
C GLY A 33 -12.56 3.81 -14.91
N ALA A 34 -12.27 3.58 -13.61
CA ALA A 34 -11.11 2.80 -13.19
C ALA A 34 -11.21 1.34 -13.66
N GLU A 35 -10.07 0.77 -14.03
CA GLU A 35 -9.90 -0.65 -14.39
C GLU A 35 -9.25 -1.44 -13.24
N LEU A 36 -8.46 -0.75 -12.41
CA LEU A 36 -7.82 -1.27 -11.20
C LEU A 36 -7.99 -0.26 -10.06
N VAL A 37 -8.28 -0.73 -8.85
CA VAL A 37 -8.27 0.10 -7.63
C VAL A 37 -7.21 -0.44 -6.67
N CYS A 38 -6.30 0.42 -6.26
CA CYS A 38 -5.21 0.11 -5.33
C CYS A 38 -5.53 0.67 -3.95
N PHE A 39 -5.55 -0.20 -2.94
CA PHE A 39 -5.75 0.14 -1.54
C PHE A 39 -4.43 -0.01 -0.76
N PRO A 40 -4.27 0.70 0.38
CA PRO A 40 -3.08 0.61 1.22
C PRO A 40 -2.79 -0.79 1.79
N GLU A 41 -1.62 -0.91 2.41
CA GLU A 41 -1.19 -2.09 3.18
C GLU A 41 -2.20 -2.43 4.29
N LEU A 42 -2.48 -3.73 4.50
CA LEU A 42 -3.39 -4.25 5.54
C LEU A 42 -4.73 -3.50 5.65
N THR A 43 -5.24 -3.01 4.53
CA THR A 43 -6.48 -2.24 4.47
C THR A 43 -7.65 -2.96 5.13
N LEU A 44 -7.72 -4.28 5.00
CA LEU A 44 -8.84 -5.06 5.50
C LEU A 44 -8.89 -5.11 7.03
N THR A 45 -7.74 -5.29 7.67
CA THR A 45 -7.60 -5.36 9.13
C THR A 45 -7.37 -4.01 9.78
N GLY A 46 -6.94 -3.00 9.00
CA GLY A 46 -6.28 -1.79 9.49
C GLY A 46 -4.84 -2.08 9.92
N TYR A 47 -3.99 -1.04 9.95
CA TYR A 47 -2.58 -1.14 10.33
C TYR A 47 -2.28 -0.25 11.54
N PRO A 48 -1.53 -0.73 12.55
CA PRO A 48 -1.03 -2.09 12.74
C PRO A 48 -2.00 -2.96 13.56
N PRO A 49 -2.30 -4.20 13.14
CA PRO A 49 -3.23 -5.07 13.87
C PRO A 49 -2.64 -5.66 15.15
N LYS A 50 -1.32 -5.72 15.29
CA LYS A 50 -0.59 -6.14 16.49
C LYS A 50 -1.14 -7.45 17.12
N ASP A 51 -1.39 -7.45 18.43
CA ASP A 51 -1.83 -8.62 19.18
C ASP A 51 -3.21 -9.17 18.78
N MET A 52 -4.01 -8.42 17.98
CA MET A 52 -5.22 -8.96 17.39
C MET A 52 -4.94 -10.19 16.51
N LEU A 53 -3.73 -10.28 15.95
CA LEU A 53 -3.27 -11.41 15.15
C LEU A 53 -3.11 -12.72 15.94
N ALA A 54 -3.04 -12.64 17.26
CA ALA A 54 -3.04 -13.82 18.14
C ALA A 54 -4.47 -14.41 18.34
N LEU A 55 -5.52 -13.71 17.91
CA LEU A 55 -6.90 -14.15 18.02
C LEU A 55 -7.32 -14.92 16.75
N PRO A 56 -7.54 -16.25 16.82
CA PRO A 56 -7.92 -17.04 15.64
C PRO A 56 -9.17 -16.50 14.93
N ASP A 57 -10.19 -16.10 15.68
CA ASP A 57 -11.44 -15.57 15.12
C ASP A 57 -11.24 -14.28 14.32
N PHE A 58 -10.29 -13.44 14.72
CA PHE A 58 -9.94 -12.23 13.97
C PHE A 58 -9.28 -12.56 12.64
N VAL A 59 -8.36 -13.52 12.64
CA VAL A 59 -7.68 -13.98 11.42
C VAL A 59 -8.70 -14.64 10.48
N GLU A 60 -9.58 -15.51 11.00
CA GLU A 60 -10.63 -16.15 10.19
C GLU A 60 -11.63 -15.11 9.61
N ALA A 61 -12.03 -14.11 10.39
CA ALA A 61 -12.89 -13.03 9.92
C ALA A 61 -12.25 -12.26 8.76
N ASN A 62 -10.94 -11.97 8.84
CA ASN A 62 -10.18 -11.34 7.76
C ASN A 62 -10.12 -12.24 6.50
N LEU A 63 -9.82 -13.53 6.65
CA LEU A 63 -9.77 -14.47 5.51
C LEU A 63 -11.14 -14.63 4.84
N LYS A 64 -12.21 -14.73 5.63
CA LYS A 64 -13.57 -14.75 5.10
C LYS A 64 -13.93 -13.47 4.36
N ALA A 65 -13.53 -12.32 4.89
CA ALA A 65 -13.83 -11.03 4.29
C ALA A 65 -13.10 -10.82 2.95
N ILE A 66 -11.83 -11.26 2.80
CA ILE A 66 -11.13 -11.17 1.52
C ILE A 66 -11.78 -12.09 0.47
N ASP A 67 -12.24 -13.28 0.86
CA ASP A 67 -12.97 -14.19 -0.03
C ASP A 67 -14.34 -13.64 -0.45
N GLU A 68 -15.04 -12.96 0.46
CA GLU A 68 -16.31 -12.27 0.14
C GLU A 68 -16.08 -11.10 -0.81
N LEU A 69 -15.03 -10.30 -0.59
CA LEU A 69 -14.64 -9.23 -1.51
C LEU A 69 -14.26 -9.78 -2.89
N ALA A 70 -13.53 -10.90 -2.94
CA ALA A 70 -13.16 -11.53 -4.19
C ALA A 70 -14.39 -11.94 -5.01
N ARG A 71 -15.38 -12.59 -4.38
CA ARG A 71 -16.64 -12.94 -5.04
C ARG A 71 -17.47 -11.74 -5.48
N TRP A 72 -17.44 -10.67 -4.69
CA TRP A 72 -18.15 -9.43 -5.00
C TRP A 72 -17.49 -8.63 -6.13
N SER A 73 -16.14 -8.65 -6.23
CA SER A 73 -15.39 -7.83 -7.19
C SER A 73 -15.37 -8.47 -8.57
N THR A 74 -16.15 -7.91 -9.49
CA THR A 74 -16.14 -8.31 -10.91
C THR A 74 -15.35 -7.32 -11.76
N LYS A 75 -15.66 -6.02 -11.66
CA LYS A 75 -14.97 -4.87 -12.28
C LYS A 75 -15.22 -3.64 -11.42
N PRO A 76 -14.21 -2.77 -11.21
CA PRO A 76 -12.78 -2.92 -11.55
C PRO A 76 -12.08 -4.04 -10.78
N ALA A 77 -10.85 -4.42 -11.20
CA ALA A 77 -9.96 -5.26 -10.40
C ALA A 77 -9.49 -4.51 -9.14
N LEU A 78 -9.13 -5.23 -8.08
CA LEU A 78 -8.71 -4.64 -6.81
C LEU A 78 -7.35 -5.19 -6.38
N LEU A 79 -6.48 -4.31 -5.87
CA LEU A 79 -5.35 -4.69 -5.02
C LEU A 79 -5.68 -4.31 -3.58
N VAL A 80 -5.79 -5.32 -2.70
CA VAL A 80 -6.24 -5.14 -1.32
C VAL A 80 -5.25 -5.77 -0.35
N GLY A 81 -4.74 -4.96 0.60
CA GLY A 81 -3.90 -5.45 1.70
C GLY A 81 -4.72 -6.21 2.74
N PHE A 82 -4.24 -7.40 3.13
CA PHE A 82 -4.91 -8.29 4.09
C PHE A 82 -3.89 -9.16 4.85
N VAL A 83 -4.33 -9.88 5.86
CA VAL A 83 -3.55 -10.89 6.56
C VAL A 83 -3.80 -12.24 5.92
N ASP A 84 -2.73 -12.91 5.44
CA ASP A 84 -2.83 -14.26 4.87
C ASP A 84 -2.19 -15.31 5.80
N ARG A 85 -2.50 -16.57 5.56
CA ARG A 85 -1.76 -17.69 6.18
C ARG A 85 -0.42 -17.87 5.47
N SER A 86 0.64 -17.96 6.25
CA SER A 86 1.96 -18.34 5.73
C SER A 86 1.97 -19.82 5.36
N SER A 87 2.67 -20.16 4.28
CA SER A 87 2.92 -21.55 3.89
C SER A 87 4.09 -22.17 4.62
N GLU A 88 4.73 -21.44 5.54
CA GLU A 88 5.87 -21.92 6.31
C GLU A 88 5.44 -23.01 7.29
N GLN A 89 6.20 -24.12 7.29
CA GLN A 89 5.99 -25.20 8.29
C GLN A 89 6.46 -24.79 9.68
N GLN A 90 7.45 -23.88 9.75
CA GLN A 90 8.01 -23.34 10.98
C GLN A 90 8.03 -21.83 10.88
N GLY A 91 7.34 -21.13 11.77
CA GLY A 91 7.25 -19.67 11.73
C GLY A 91 6.08 -19.15 12.55
N LYS A 92 5.60 -17.96 12.17
CA LYS A 92 4.45 -17.29 12.82
C LYS A 92 3.11 -17.80 12.28
N GLY A 93 3.09 -18.39 11.09
CA GLY A 93 1.90 -18.92 10.43
C GLY A 93 1.05 -17.85 9.74
N LEU A 94 1.46 -16.59 9.77
CA LEU A 94 0.77 -15.45 9.14
C LEU A 94 1.72 -14.65 8.26
N ALA A 95 1.19 -14.00 7.25
CA ALA A 95 1.91 -13.11 6.35
C ALA A 95 1.13 -11.80 6.14
N ASN A 96 1.85 -10.68 6.07
CA ASN A 96 1.33 -9.42 5.55
C ASN A 96 1.25 -9.56 4.03
N ALA A 97 0.05 -9.44 3.47
CA ALA A 97 -0.22 -9.83 2.09
C ALA A 97 -1.02 -8.78 1.32
N VAL A 98 -0.91 -8.85 0.01
CA VAL A 98 -1.82 -8.19 -0.93
C VAL A 98 -2.45 -9.23 -1.86
N ALA A 99 -3.73 -9.08 -2.12
CA ALA A 99 -4.48 -9.89 -3.09
C ALA A 99 -4.85 -9.07 -4.32
N LEU A 100 -4.68 -9.65 -5.51
CA LEU A 100 -5.30 -9.19 -6.74
C LEU A 100 -6.64 -9.91 -6.91
N LEU A 101 -7.73 -9.15 -6.78
CA LEU A 101 -9.09 -9.65 -6.93
C LEU A 101 -9.65 -9.19 -8.28
N ALA A 102 -10.09 -10.10 -9.10
CA ALA A 102 -10.72 -9.80 -10.39
C ALA A 102 -11.62 -10.95 -10.84
N ASN A 103 -12.66 -10.64 -11.62
CA ASN A 103 -13.56 -11.62 -12.20
C ASN A 103 -14.20 -12.58 -11.16
N GLY A 104 -14.55 -12.05 -10.00
CA GLY A 104 -15.22 -12.80 -8.93
C GLY A 104 -14.32 -13.76 -8.15
N ARG A 105 -13.01 -13.66 -8.25
CA ARG A 105 -12.05 -14.52 -7.55
C ARG A 105 -10.72 -13.81 -7.24
N MET A 106 -9.96 -14.37 -6.32
CA MET A 106 -8.55 -14.02 -6.12
C MET A 106 -7.73 -14.61 -7.27
N GLN A 107 -7.06 -13.74 -8.04
CA GLN A 107 -6.23 -14.13 -9.18
C GLN A 107 -4.80 -14.44 -8.77
N ALA A 108 -4.27 -13.64 -7.85
CA ALA A 108 -2.90 -13.74 -7.34
C ALA A 108 -2.82 -13.15 -5.94
N LYS A 109 -1.79 -13.51 -5.21
CA LYS A 109 -1.41 -12.88 -3.95
C LYS A 109 0.10 -12.76 -3.83
N TYR A 110 0.55 -11.77 -3.04
CA TYR A 110 1.95 -11.50 -2.72
C TYR A 110 2.08 -11.35 -1.21
N HIS A 111 3.12 -11.94 -0.62
CA HIS A 111 3.46 -11.78 0.78
C HIS A 111 4.65 -10.81 0.90
N LYS A 112 4.54 -9.84 1.81
CA LYS A 112 5.60 -8.87 2.09
C LYS A 112 6.92 -9.58 2.39
N TRP A 113 7.97 -9.15 1.72
CA TRP A 113 9.28 -9.78 1.83
C TRP A 113 10.11 -9.19 2.98
N LEU A 114 10.14 -7.86 3.08
CA LEU A 114 10.93 -7.15 4.08
C LEU A 114 10.04 -6.76 5.26
N LEU A 115 10.30 -7.35 6.40
CA LEU A 115 9.56 -7.10 7.64
C LEU A 115 10.36 -6.18 8.56
N PRO A 116 9.95 -4.90 8.72
CA PRO A 116 10.66 -3.97 9.59
C PRO A 116 10.49 -4.33 11.07
N THR A 117 11.61 -4.22 11.82
CA THR A 117 11.69 -4.49 13.26
C THR A 117 12.43 -3.37 14.00
N TYR A 118 12.37 -2.16 13.46
CA TYR A 118 13.03 -0.97 13.98
C TYR A 118 12.00 0.16 14.20
N ASP A 119 12.38 1.16 15.01
CA ASP A 119 11.56 2.30 15.38
C ASP A 119 10.19 1.85 15.92
N VAL A 120 9.10 2.19 15.27
CA VAL A 120 7.72 1.87 15.67
C VAL A 120 7.24 0.51 15.13
N PHE A 121 8.06 -0.16 14.33
CA PHE A 121 7.69 -1.40 13.64
C PHE A 121 8.14 -2.66 14.43
N ASP A 122 7.27 -3.65 14.45
CA ASP A 122 7.54 -4.98 15.06
C ASP A 122 6.89 -6.11 14.21
N GLU A 123 6.99 -5.99 12.88
CA GLU A 123 6.29 -6.94 11.99
C GLU A 123 6.84 -8.35 12.07
N GLY A 124 8.16 -8.51 12.28
CA GLY A 124 8.78 -9.82 12.46
C GLY A 124 8.30 -10.60 13.68
N ARG A 125 7.61 -9.96 14.64
CA ARG A 125 6.94 -10.62 15.76
C ARG A 125 5.72 -11.41 15.32
N TYR A 126 5.01 -10.94 14.29
CA TYR A 126 3.69 -11.44 13.91
C TYR A 126 3.66 -12.16 12.57
N PHE A 127 4.53 -11.79 11.64
CA PHE A 127 4.51 -12.26 10.28
C PHE A 127 5.75 -13.05 9.88
N ASP A 128 5.56 -13.96 8.94
CA ASP A 128 6.64 -14.61 8.21
C ASP A 128 6.91 -13.81 6.92
N PRO A 129 8.17 -13.70 6.48
CA PRO A 129 8.51 -13.04 5.22
C PRO A 129 8.02 -13.84 4.02
N GLY A 130 7.70 -13.14 2.93
CA GLY A 130 7.42 -13.75 1.64
C GLY A 130 8.63 -14.49 1.08
N LYS A 131 8.39 -15.44 0.16
CA LYS A 131 9.46 -16.25 -0.46
C LYS A 131 9.51 -16.17 -1.97
N ALA A 132 8.41 -15.80 -2.60
CA ALA A 132 8.30 -15.76 -4.05
C ALA A 132 7.96 -14.36 -4.53
N LEU A 133 8.77 -13.85 -5.44
CA LEU A 133 8.58 -12.58 -6.11
C LEU A 133 8.16 -12.89 -7.55
N GLN A 134 6.90 -12.62 -7.87
CA GLN A 134 6.40 -12.74 -9.24
C GLN A 134 5.43 -11.59 -9.53
N PRO A 135 5.54 -10.94 -10.70
CA PRO A 135 4.57 -9.96 -11.13
C PRO A 135 3.17 -10.57 -11.20
N MET A 136 2.18 -9.82 -10.74
CA MET A 136 0.77 -10.20 -10.90
C MET A 136 0.29 -9.84 -12.29
N LEU A 137 -0.49 -10.71 -12.93
CA LEU A 137 -1.02 -10.47 -14.27
C LEU A 137 -2.43 -9.90 -14.20
N LEU A 138 -2.65 -8.75 -14.84
CA LEU A 138 -3.97 -8.17 -15.08
C LEU A 138 -4.14 -7.88 -16.59
N GLY A 139 -4.84 -8.74 -17.30
CA GLY A 139 -4.80 -8.75 -18.76
C GLY A 139 -3.38 -9.02 -19.26
N GLU A 140 -2.86 -8.14 -20.10
CA GLU A 140 -1.48 -8.22 -20.60
C GLU A 140 -0.45 -7.51 -19.70
N GLN A 141 -0.91 -6.74 -18.69
CA GLN A 141 -0.05 -5.96 -17.80
C GLN A 141 0.56 -6.84 -16.71
N ARG A 142 1.86 -6.72 -16.51
CA ARG A 142 2.65 -7.39 -15.47
C ARG A 142 2.91 -6.40 -14.34
N LEU A 143 2.12 -6.51 -13.27
CA LEU A 143 2.17 -5.61 -12.11
C LEU A 143 3.23 -6.07 -11.13
N GLY A 144 4.29 -5.30 -10.93
CA GLY A 144 5.28 -5.47 -9.87
C GLY A 144 4.76 -4.91 -8.56
N VAL A 145 3.98 -5.72 -7.83
CA VAL A 145 3.35 -5.30 -6.58
C VAL A 145 4.27 -5.58 -5.40
N THR A 146 4.47 -4.57 -4.56
CA THR A 146 5.29 -4.61 -3.35
C THR A 146 4.53 -3.98 -2.18
N ILE A 147 4.96 -4.27 -0.95
CA ILE A 147 4.31 -3.78 0.27
C ILE A 147 5.32 -2.97 1.08
N CYS A 148 5.02 -1.68 1.27
CA CYS A 148 5.70 -0.75 2.18
C CYS A 148 7.23 -0.87 2.16
N GLU A 149 7.81 -1.56 3.16
CA GLU A 149 9.25 -1.74 3.39
C GLU A 149 9.99 -2.33 2.18
N ASP A 150 9.31 -3.14 1.36
CA ASP A 150 9.92 -3.74 0.17
C ASP A 150 10.50 -2.70 -0.80
N MET A 151 10.00 -1.46 -0.78
CA MET A 151 10.47 -0.34 -1.59
C MET A 151 11.66 0.40 -0.97
N TRP A 152 11.90 0.23 0.35
CA TRP A 152 12.89 1.02 1.09
C TRP A 152 14.32 0.46 1.05
N ASN A 153 14.60 -0.58 0.27
CA ASN A 153 15.90 -1.24 0.24
C ASN A 153 16.65 -1.11 -1.10
N ASP A 154 16.34 -0.07 -1.90
CA ASP A 154 17.01 0.19 -3.17
C ASP A 154 18.53 0.34 -2.99
N ALA A 155 19.30 -0.42 -3.76
CA ALA A 155 20.74 -0.52 -3.63
C ALA A 155 21.50 0.77 -4.03
N THR A 156 20.91 1.59 -4.88
CA THR A 156 21.53 2.83 -5.35
C THR A 156 21.17 4.03 -4.49
N PHE A 157 19.98 4.05 -3.93
CA PHE A 157 19.54 5.11 -3.03
C PHE A 157 20.19 5.00 -1.64
N TRP A 158 20.32 3.76 -1.11
CA TRP A 158 20.90 3.47 0.20
C TRP A 158 22.30 2.84 0.09
N GLU A 159 23.22 3.46 -0.65
CA GLU A 159 24.57 2.92 -0.95
C GLU A 159 25.35 2.45 0.28
N LYS A 160 25.23 3.13 1.43
CA LYS A 160 26.07 2.91 2.62
C LYS A 160 25.40 2.10 3.73
N HIS A 161 24.08 2.04 3.80
CA HIS A 161 23.35 1.46 4.93
C HIS A 161 22.06 0.75 4.49
N ARG A 162 22.22 -0.36 3.77
CA ARG A 162 21.08 -1.25 3.48
C ARG A 162 20.77 -2.12 4.67
N LEU A 163 19.48 -2.16 5.06
CA LEU A 163 19.03 -3.02 6.18
C LEU A 163 18.89 -4.48 5.76
N TYR A 164 18.64 -4.75 4.47
CA TYR A 164 18.34 -6.09 3.97
C TYR A 164 19.26 -6.47 2.80
N ARG A 165 19.46 -7.78 2.61
CA ARG A 165 20.30 -8.32 1.52
C ARG A 165 19.59 -8.26 0.16
N TYR A 166 18.27 -8.34 0.16
CA TYR A 166 17.45 -8.46 -1.04
C TYR A 166 16.82 -7.11 -1.42
N ASP A 167 16.61 -6.91 -2.72
CA ASP A 167 15.89 -5.77 -3.27
C ASP A 167 14.66 -6.33 -4.02
N PRO A 168 13.49 -6.36 -3.36
CA PRO A 168 12.27 -6.92 -3.96
C PRO A 168 11.85 -6.22 -5.24
N VAL A 169 12.09 -4.91 -5.35
CA VAL A 169 11.74 -4.13 -6.55
C VAL A 169 12.61 -4.53 -7.73
N GLU A 170 13.92 -4.65 -7.52
CA GLU A 170 14.83 -5.11 -8.56
C GLU A 170 14.46 -6.51 -9.07
N ASP A 171 14.11 -7.42 -8.15
CA ASP A 171 13.72 -8.78 -8.52
C ASP A 171 12.38 -8.79 -9.30
N MET A 172 11.39 -7.95 -8.92
CA MET A 172 10.14 -7.79 -9.68
C MET A 172 10.40 -7.28 -11.10
N VAL A 173 11.30 -6.29 -11.26
CA VAL A 173 11.65 -5.74 -12.57
C VAL A 173 12.40 -6.78 -13.43
N ARG A 174 13.33 -7.53 -12.85
CA ARG A 174 14.02 -8.62 -13.56
C ARG A 174 13.08 -9.70 -14.09
N GLN A 175 11.97 -9.91 -13.40
CA GLN A 175 10.91 -10.82 -13.84
C GLN A 175 9.93 -10.19 -14.83
N GLY A 176 10.22 -8.98 -15.29
CA GLY A 176 9.54 -8.31 -16.39
C GLY A 176 8.30 -7.54 -15.98
N SER A 177 8.26 -6.93 -14.80
CA SER A 177 7.19 -6.00 -14.42
C SER A 177 7.16 -4.79 -15.37
N ASP A 178 5.97 -4.44 -15.84
CA ASP A 178 5.74 -3.28 -16.70
C ASP A 178 5.48 -2.01 -15.88
N LEU A 179 4.88 -2.20 -14.70
CA LEU A 179 4.43 -1.17 -13.78
C LEU A 179 4.78 -1.58 -12.35
N LEU A 180 5.26 -0.65 -11.54
CA LEU A 180 5.52 -0.85 -10.11
C LEU A 180 4.39 -0.24 -9.28
N ILE A 181 3.87 -1.00 -8.32
CA ILE A 181 2.84 -0.57 -7.38
C ILE A 181 3.29 -0.91 -5.96
N ASN A 182 3.38 0.10 -5.11
CA ASN A 182 3.68 -0.10 -3.70
C ASN A 182 2.49 0.31 -2.82
N LEU A 183 2.00 -0.63 -2.03
CA LEU A 183 0.91 -0.44 -1.07
C LEU A 183 1.49 -0.29 0.32
N SER A 184 1.26 0.86 0.97
CA SER A 184 1.94 1.23 2.20
C SER A 184 1.00 1.61 3.33
N ALA A 185 1.48 1.40 4.55
CA ALA A 185 1.06 2.05 5.78
C ALA A 185 2.29 2.70 6.44
N SER A 186 2.88 3.67 5.74
CA SER A 186 4.09 4.37 6.18
C SER A 186 3.72 5.51 7.13
N PRO A 187 4.12 5.45 8.43
CA PRO A 187 3.78 6.48 9.41
C PRO A 187 4.43 7.83 9.09
N PHE A 188 3.73 8.88 9.48
CA PHE A 188 4.23 10.24 9.44
C PHE A 188 5.40 10.43 10.41
N CYS A 189 6.44 11.10 9.90
CA CYS A 189 7.53 11.66 10.68
C CYS A 189 7.97 12.93 9.98
N ILE A 190 8.29 13.99 10.73
CA ILE A 190 8.78 15.26 10.18
C ILE A 190 10.02 15.01 9.30
N GLY A 191 10.02 15.57 8.09
CA GLY A 191 11.10 15.40 7.12
C GLY A 191 11.09 14.10 6.32
N LYS A 192 10.39 13.05 6.75
CA LYS A 192 10.34 11.74 6.06
C LYS A 192 9.75 11.83 4.65
N ARG A 193 8.82 12.74 4.44
CA ARG A 193 8.19 12.93 3.13
C ARG A 193 9.20 13.26 2.04
N ALA A 194 10.10 14.22 2.29
CA ALA A 194 11.12 14.61 1.30
C ALA A 194 12.06 13.45 0.95
N VAL A 195 12.40 12.62 1.94
CA VAL A 195 13.19 11.38 1.72
C VAL A 195 12.39 10.37 0.90
N LYS A 196 11.11 10.15 1.23
CA LYS A 196 10.20 9.25 0.52
C LYS A 196 10.07 9.65 -0.96
N GLU A 197 9.80 10.92 -1.25
CA GLU A 197 9.69 11.42 -2.62
C GLU A 197 10.98 11.21 -3.42
N LYS A 198 12.13 11.55 -2.85
CA LYS A 198 13.44 11.34 -3.49
C LYS A 198 13.71 9.86 -3.77
N MET A 199 13.39 9.00 -2.83
CA MET A 199 13.56 7.54 -2.99
C MET A 199 12.66 6.99 -4.09
N LEU A 200 11.35 7.30 -4.07
CA LEU A 200 10.40 6.81 -5.08
C LEU A 200 10.77 7.30 -6.49
N SER A 201 11.20 8.57 -6.62
CA SER A 201 11.72 9.14 -7.85
C SER A 201 12.97 8.39 -8.34
N ALA A 202 13.93 8.13 -7.44
CA ALA A 202 15.17 7.42 -7.78
C ALA A 202 14.89 5.97 -8.21
N VAL A 203 14.03 5.25 -7.51
CA VAL A 203 13.61 3.88 -7.84
C VAL A 203 12.92 3.82 -9.20
N SER A 204 11.95 4.70 -9.44
CA SER A 204 11.24 4.78 -10.72
C SER A 204 12.21 5.01 -11.87
N LYS A 205 13.10 6.02 -11.73
CA LYS A 205 14.12 6.37 -12.72
C LYS A 205 15.13 5.22 -12.96
N ARG A 206 15.64 4.62 -11.90
CA ARG A 206 16.58 3.49 -11.98
C ARG A 206 16.04 2.35 -12.82
N HIS A 207 14.79 2.00 -12.60
CA HIS A 207 14.17 0.85 -13.24
C HIS A 207 13.47 1.18 -14.57
N GLY A 208 13.32 2.48 -14.90
CA GLY A 208 12.64 2.93 -16.12
C GLY A 208 11.19 2.46 -16.15
N ARG A 209 10.49 2.52 -14.99
CA ARG A 209 9.11 2.07 -14.83
C ARG A 209 8.26 3.12 -14.13
N THR A 210 7.03 3.30 -14.57
CA THR A 210 6.05 4.05 -13.80
C THR A 210 5.87 3.40 -12.42
N LEU A 211 5.89 4.23 -11.37
CA LEU A 211 5.73 3.78 -9.99
C LEU A 211 4.52 4.46 -9.35
N ILE A 212 3.61 3.65 -8.85
CA ILE A 212 2.43 4.07 -8.10
C ILE A 212 2.65 3.73 -6.62
N TYR A 213 2.57 4.74 -5.77
CA TYR A 213 2.66 4.62 -4.32
C TYR A 213 1.32 4.97 -3.68
N VAL A 214 0.71 4.03 -2.97
CA VAL A 214 -0.56 4.23 -2.27
C VAL A 214 -0.36 4.05 -0.78
N ASN A 215 -0.59 5.11 0.00
CA ASN A 215 -0.38 5.13 1.44
C ASN A 215 -1.69 5.24 2.22
N SER A 216 -1.72 4.64 3.40
CA SER A 216 -2.78 4.85 4.39
C SER A 216 -2.84 6.30 4.85
N VAL A 217 -4.01 6.74 5.28
CA VAL A 217 -4.21 7.99 6.01
C VAL A 217 -4.98 7.71 7.29
N GLY A 218 -4.75 8.51 8.34
CA GLY A 218 -5.48 8.38 9.62
C GLY A 218 -4.58 8.15 10.82
N GLY A 219 -5.18 8.18 12.01
CA GLY A 219 -4.55 7.84 13.29
C GLY A 219 -4.99 6.46 13.79
N ASN A 220 -4.04 5.62 14.18
CA ASN A 220 -4.31 4.34 14.86
C ASN A 220 -3.25 4.13 15.94
N ASP A 221 -3.68 3.92 17.17
CA ASP A 221 -2.78 3.78 18.33
C ASP A 221 -1.86 5.01 18.44
N SER A 222 -0.56 4.80 18.53
CA SER A 222 0.46 5.85 18.60
C SER A 222 0.93 6.36 17.22
N LEU A 223 0.35 5.87 16.12
CA LEU A 223 0.79 6.17 14.75
C LEU A 223 -0.19 7.09 14.04
N ILE A 224 0.35 8.00 13.23
CA ILE A 224 -0.40 8.82 12.30
C ILE A 224 0.14 8.53 10.89
N PHE A 225 -0.75 8.30 9.95
CA PHE A 225 -0.44 8.08 8.55
C PHE A 225 -0.82 9.31 7.76
N ASP A 226 0.13 9.85 6.99
CA ASP A 226 0.02 11.13 6.30
C ASP A 226 -0.70 11.05 4.94
N GLY A 227 -0.98 9.85 4.44
CA GLY A 227 -1.45 9.73 3.07
C GLY A 227 -0.35 10.10 2.08
N GLY A 228 -0.58 11.16 1.28
CA GLY A 228 0.39 11.64 0.31
C GLY A 228 0.78 10.60 -0.72
N SER A 229 -0.21 9.84 -1.22
CA SER A 229 -0.03 8.88 -2.31
C SER A 229 0.41 9.59 -3.58
N MET A 230 1.26 8.95 -4.40
CA MET A 230 1.93 9.60 -5.52
C MET A 230 2.12 8.65 -6.71
N VAL A 231 2.32 9.24 -7.89
CA VAL A 231 2.73 8.54 -9.12
C VAL A 231 3.99 9.20 -9.68
N PHE A 232 4.96 8.37 -10.09
CA PHE A 232 6.20 8.80 -10.73
C PHE A 232 6.32 8.21 -12.12
N SER A 233 6.85 9.00 -13.07
CA SER A 233 7.17 8.56 -14.43
C SER A 233 8.40 7.66 -14.46
N PRO A 234 8.68 6.95 -15.58
CA PRO A 234 9.93 6.21 -15.77
C PRO A 234 11.20 7.07 -15.67
N GLU A 235 11.08 8.38 -15.82
CA GLU A 235 12.16 9.36 -15.68
C GLU A 235 12.34 9.86 -14.25
N GLY A 236 11.44 9.45 -13.35
CA GLY A 236 11.43 9.86 -11.94
C GLY A 236 10.69 11.18 -11.68
N GLU A 237 9.95 11.69 -12.65
CA GLU A 237 9.13 12.89 -12.47
C GLU A 237 7.80 12.55 -11.78
N ARG A 238 7.34 13.40 -10.85
CA ARG A 238 6.06 13.21 -10.18
C ARG A 238 4.92 13.58 -11.12
N LEU A 239 4.10 12.58 -11.48
CA LEU A 239 2.97 12.73 -12.39
C LEU A 239 1.65 13.07 -11.68
N ALA A 240 1.47 12.58 -10.46
CA ALA A 240 0.28 12.85 -9.66
C ALA A 240 0.58 12.80 -8.16
N ALA A 241 -0.21 13.52 -7.37
CA ALA A 241 -0.13 13.50 -5.91
C ALA A 241 -1.51 13.70 -5.28
N LEU A 242 -1.84 12.89 -4.27
CA LEU A 242 -3.04 12.99 -3.47
C LEU A 242 -2.80 13.93 -2.28
N LYS A 243 -3.88 14.30 -1.60
CA LYS A 243 -3.85 15.16 -0.41
C LYS A 243 -3.06 14.54 0.73
N ASP A 244 -2.46 15.41 1.55
CA ASP A 244 -1.91 15.00 2.84
C ASP A 244 -3.00 15.03 3.92
N PHE A 245 -2.93 14.08 4.87
CA PHE A 245 -3.77 13.98 6.07
C PHE A 245 -5.29 13.92 5.83
N GLU A 246 -5.70 13.64 4.60
CA GLU A 246 -7.11 13.46 4.22
C GLU A 246 -7.29 12.20 3.39
N GLU A 247 -8.47 11.62 3.47
CA GLU A 247 -8.88 10.58 2.52
C GLU A 247 -9.03 11.18 1.12
N ASP A 248 -8.60 10.40 0.12
CA ASP A 248 -8.63 10.88 -1.25
C ASP A 248 -8.79 9.74 -2.26
N LEU A 249 -9.24 10.06 -3.47
CA LEU A 249 -9.37 9.13 -4.59
C LEU A 249 -8.96 9.84 -5.87
N LEU A 250 -7.94 9.31 -6.55
CA LEU A 250 -7.45 9.87 -7.80
C LEU A 250 -7.34 8.76 -8.86
N ILE A 251 -7.74 9.06 -10.10
CA ILE A 251 -7.52 8.18 -11.24
C ILE A 251 -6.28 8.62 -12.00
N TYR A 252 -5.35 7.71 -12.16
CA TYR A 252 -4.18 7.86 -13.03
C TYR A 252 -4.34 6.97 -14.27
N ASP A 253 -4.15 7.55 -15.45
CA ASP A 253 -4.10 6.78 -16.70
C ASP A 253 -2.64 6.46 -17.04
N THR A 254 -2.30 5.18 -17.19
CA THR A 254 -0.94 4.75 -17.53
C THR A 254 -0.45 5.24 -18.89
N ALA A 255 -1.34 5.73 -19.75
CA ALA A 255 -0.97 6.41 -20.99
C ALA A 255 -0.51 7.86 -20.76
N GLN A 256 -0.71 8.41 -19.57
CA GLN A 256 -0.29 9.77 -19.23
C GLN A 256 1.21 9.84 -18.97
N THR A 257 1.91 10.66 -19.71
CA THR A 257 3.37 10.85 -19.62
C THR A 257 3.77 12.23 -19.06
N THR A 258 2.80 13.13 -18.88
CA THR A 258 3.04 14.49 -18.37
C THR A 258 2.40 14.67 -16.99
N PRO A 259 2.91 15.60 -16.17
CA PRO A 259 2.30 15.92 -14.88
C PRO A 259 0.80 16.22 -15.02
N GLY A 260 0.02 15.58 -14.16
CA GLY A 260 -1.43 15.72 -14.08
C GLY A 260 -1.87 16.38 -12.78
N GLU A 261 -2.80 15.77 -12.08
CA GLU A 261 -3.41 16.35 -10.88
C GLU A 261 -2.47 16.30 -9.68
N MET A 262 -2.03 17.47 -9.20
CA MET A 262 -1.26 17.67 -7.98
C MET A 262 -2.18 18.29 -6.93
N ARG A 263 -2.64 17.48 -5.96
CA ARG A 263 -3.53 17.97 -4.90
C ARG A 263 -2.75 18.64 -3.78
N LEU A 264 -3.46 19.35 -2.90
CA LEU A 264 -2.89 20.13 -1.82
C LEU A 264 -2.00 19.27 -0.92
N GLN A 265 -0.77 19.72 -0.75
CA GLN A 265 0.21 19.12 0.12
C GLN A 265 0.84 20.20 1.02
N PHE A 266 1.13 19.83 2.25
CA PHE A 266 1.82 20.72 3.18
C PHE A 266 3.34 20.68 2.94
N ASN A 267 3.95 21.83 2.66
CA ASN A 267 5.40 21.94 2.42
C ASN A 267 6.17 22.39 3.65
N ASP A 268 5.47 22.87 4.69
CA ASP A 268 6.05 23.37 5.93
C ASP A 268 5.90 22.33 7.05
N ASP A 269 6.98 22.05 7.77
CA ASP A 269 7.03 21.05 8.84
C ASP A 269 6.07 21.35 9.99
N VAL A 270 5.86 22.64 10.33
CA VAL A 270 4.93 23.04 11.38
C VAL A 270 3.49 22.80 10.96
N ALA A 271 3.16 23.12 9.71
CA ALA A 271 1.84 22.85 9.14
C ALA A 271 1.55 21.34 9.06
N GLN A 272 2.55 20.55 8.67
CA GLN A 272 2.45 19.08 8.68
C GLN A 272 2.22 18.52 10.09
N ALA A 273 3.01 18.98 11.07
CA ALA A 273 2.86 18.59 12.47
C ALA A 273 1.47 18.94 13.03
N HIS A 274 0.99 20.16 12.75
CA HIS A 274 -0.35 20.59 13.16
C HIS A 274 -1.44 19.72 12.53
N ALA A 275 -1.38 19.47 11.23
CA ALA A 275 -2.35 18.63 10.52
C ALA A 275 -2.34 17.17 11.06
N ALA A 276 -1.14 16.63 11.34
CA ALA A 276 -0.97 15.31 11.94
C ALA A 276 -1.62 15.23 13.32
N LEU A 277 -1.37 16.21 14.19
CA LEU A 277 -1.97 16.25 15.53
C LEU A 277 -3.50 16.36 15.47
N CYS A 278 -4.04 17.23 14.61
CA CYS A 278 -5.48 17.35 14.39
C CYS A 278 -6.10 16.03 13.91
N LEU A 279 -5.46 15.35 12.96
CA LEU A 279 -5.89 14.04 12.46
C LEU A 279 -5.85 12.98 13.57
N GLY A 280 -4.74 12.92 14.33
CA GLY A 280 -4.55 11.98 15.42
C GLY A 280 -5.63 12.12 16.51
N VAL A 281 -5.88 13.35 16.99
CA VAL A 281 -6.92 13.63 18.01
C VAL A 281 -8.31 13.28 17.47
N ARG A 282 -8.61 13.70 16.23
CA ARG A 282 -9.91 13.40 15.60
C ARG A 282 -10.17 11.91 15.53
N ASP A 283 -9.19 11.13 15.10
CA ASP A 283 -9.35 9.69 14.92
C ASP A 283 -9.38 8.96 16.27
N TYR A 284 -8.59 9.40 17.26
CA TYR A 284 -8.64 8.87 18.61
C TYR A 284 -10.01 8.99 19.26
N VAL A 285 -10.74 10.09 18.97
CA VAL A 285 -12.10 10.30 19.49
C VAL A 285 -13.15 9.50 18.72
N ARG A 286 -12.91 9.19 17.42
CA ARG A 286 -13.92 8.59 16.52
C ARG A 286 -13.79 7.08 16.38
N LYS A 287 -12.61 6.53 16.60
CA LYS A 287 -12.33 5.10 16.49
C LYS A 287 -12.34 4.40 17.85
#